data_63229ef6f2a5d385f6262832d1eabb8f
#
_entry.id   63229ef6f2a5d385f6262832d1eabb8f
#
_cell.length_a   1.000
_cell.length_b   1.000
_cell.length_c   1.000
_cell.angle_alpha   90.00
_cell.angle_beta   90.00
_cell.angle_gamma   90.00
#
_symmetry.space_group_name_H-M   'P 1'
#
loop_
_entity.id
_entity.type
_entity.pdbx_description
1 polymer ?
#
loop_
_entity_poly.entity_id
_entity_poly.type
_entity_poly.pdbx_seq_one_letter_code
_entity_poly.pdbx_strand_id
1 'polypeptide(L)'
;MAFRARLLDAAARDLARLDKPEARRIVQRINWLAANLGMVKPEALSGDLAGFYKLRVGDFRVIYEMLDAEQILLVHAIGHRREIYRRR
;
A
#
# COMPACT_ATOMS: atom_id res chain seq x y z
N MET A 1 -5.34 17.81 -6.22
CA MET A 1 -5.85 16.67 -6.99
C MET A 1 -5.54 15.37 -6.26
N ALA A 2 -6.43 14.40 -6.38
CA ALA A 2 -6.26 13.14 -5.68
C ALA A 2 -5.44 12.17 -6.52
N PHE A 3 -4.63 11.37 -5.86
CA PHE A 3 -3.98 10.23 -6.50
C PHE A 3 -4.99 9.13 -6.76
N ARG A 4 -4.69 8.26 -7.70
CA ARG A 4 -5.46 7.05 -7.93
C ARG A 4 -4.62 5.85 -7.53
N ALA A 5 -5.26 4.88 -6.90
CA ALA A 5 -4.56 3.67 -6.48
C ALA A 5 -4.49 2.66 -7.61
N ARG A 6 -3.33 2.04 -7.76
CA ARG A 6 -3.12 0.93 -8.67
C ARG A 6 -2.32 -0.14 -7.96
N LEU A 7 -2.58 -1.39 -8.31
CA LEU A 7 -1.89 -2.51 -7.72
C LEU A 7 -1.05 -3.21 -8.78
N LEU A 8 0.21 -3.49 -8.45
CA LEU A 8 0.98 -4.42 -9.26
C LEU A 8 0.36 -5.81 -9.17
N ASP A 9 0.64 -6.65 -10.15
CA ASP A 9 0.09 -8.02 -10.18
C ASP A 9 0.41 -8.77 -8.90
N ALA A 10 1.62 -8.61 -8.37
CA ALA A 10 2.01 -9.28 -7.13
C ALA A 10 1.14 -8.83 -5.96
N ALA A 11 0.84 -7.53 -5.88
CA ALA A 11 0.00 -7.00 -4.82
C ALA A 11 -1.46 -7.49 -4.98
N ALA A 12 -1.93 -7.56 -6.21
CA ALA A 12 -3.28 -8.08 -6.46
C ALA A 12 -3.38 -9.54 -6.03
N ARG A 13 -2.34 -10.33 -6.27
CA ARG A 13 -2.31 -11.73 -5.81
C ARG A 13 -2.27 -11.81 -4.29
N ASP A 14 -1.50 -10.93 -3.64
CA ASP A 14 -1.49 -10.87 -2.18
C ASP A 14 -2.90 -10.63 -1.64
N LEU A 15 -3.58 -9.66 -2.23
CA LEU A 15 -4.92 -9.29 -1.79
C LEU A 15 -5.91 -10.43 -1.98
N ALA A 16 -5.78 -11.17 -3.09
CA ALA A 16 -6.68 -12.27 -3.40
C ALA A 16 -6.54 -13.45 -2.41
N ARG A 17 -5.43 -13.53 -1.69
CA ARG A 17 -5.21 -14.59 -0.70
C ARG A 17 -5.82 -14.29 0.66
N LEU A 18 -6.27 -13.05 0.88
CA LEU A 18 -6.81 -12.64 2.17
C LEU A 18 -8.28 -12.97 2.27
N ASP A 19 -8.78 -13.09 3.49
CA ASP A 19 -10.20 -13.20 3.73
C ASP A 19 -10.90 -11.93 3.22
N LYS A 20 -12.11 -12.10 2.70
CA LYS A 20 -12.82 -10.99 2.07
C LYS A 20 -12.99 -9.77 2.96
N PRO A 21 -13.35 -9.91 4.26
CA PRO A 21 -13.47 -8.72 5.10
C PRO A 21 -12.17 -7.93 5.23
N GLU A 22 -11.05 -8.65 5.34
CA GLU A 22 -9.74 -8.00 5.45
C GLU A 22 -9.33 -7.37 4.15
N ALA A 23 -9.55 -8.07 3.03
CA ALA A 23 -9.24 -7.52 1.72
C ALA A 23 -10.02 -6.24 1.46
N ARG A 24 -11.31 -6.25 1.81
CA ARG A 24 -12.16 -5.06 1.66
C ARG A 24 -11.66 -3.89 2.48
N ARG A 25 -11.30 -4.15 3.73
CA ARG A 25 -10.79 -3.10 4.63
C ARG A 25 -9.51 -2.50 4.07
N ILE A 26 -8.61 -3.34 3.55
CA ILE A 26 -7.35 -2.88 2.98
C ILE A 26 -7.61 -2.01 1.76
N VAL A 27 -8.48 -2.45 0.86
CA VAL A 27 -8.83 -1.67 -0.34
C VAL A 27 -9.42 -0.32 0.04
N GLN A 28 -10.32 -0.30 1.02
CA GLN A 28 -10.90 0.96 1.49
C GLN A 28 -9.85 1.91 2.03
N ARG A 29 -8.89 1.38 2.81
CA ARG A 29 -7.82 2.21 3.35
C ARG A 29 -6.88 2.72 2.27
N ILE A 30 -6.58 1.88 1.27
CA ILE A 30 -5.74 2.31 0.14
C ILE A 30 -6.42 3.44 -0.62
N ASN A 31 -7.70 3.29 -0.91
CA ASN A 31 -8.44 4.32 -1.65
C ASN A 31 -8.57 5.60 -0.84
N TRP A 32 -8.79 5.48 0.47
CA TRP A 32 -8.84 6.64 1.34
C TRP A 32 -7.50 7.39 1.32
N LEU A 33 -6.40 6.65 1.44
CA LEU A 33 -5.08 7.25 1.44
C LEU A 33 -4.81 7.98 0.12
N ALA A 34 -5.13 7.33 -1.01
CA ALA A 34 -4.92 7.94 -2.32
C ALA A 34 -5.68 9.26 -2.44
N ALA A 35 -6.90 9.31 -1.90
CA ALA A 35 -7.72 10.51 -1.96
C ALA A 35 -7.26 11.61 -0.99
N ASN A 36 -6.47 11.26 0.03
CA ASN A 36 -6.14 12.19 1.12
C ASN A 36 -4.63 12.39 1.32
N LEU A 37 -3.82 12.08 0.31
CA LEU A 37 -2.37 12.20 0.45
C LEU A 37 -1.89 13.61 0.80
N GLY A 38 -2.62 14.62 0.39
CA GLY A 38 -2.28 15.99 0.74
C GLY A 38 -2.53 16.34 2.21
N MET A 39 -3.26 15.49 2.93
CA MET A 39 -3.65 15.76 4.31
C MET A 39 -2.97 14.85 5.33
N VAL A 40 -2.25 13.83 4.86
CA VAL A 40 -1.59 12.89 5.75
C VAL A 40 -0.09 12.89 5.45
N LYS A 41 0.70 12.46 6.45
CA LYS A 41 2.13 12.32 6.27
C LYS A 41 2.43 10.84 6.04
N PRO A 42 2.84 10.47 4.83
CA PRO A 42 3.17 9.06 4.55
C PRO A 42 4.34 8.59 5.39
N GLU A 43 4.31 7.30 5.79
CA GLU A 43 5.41 6.71 6.54
C GLU A 43 6.46 6.17 5.57
N ALA A 44 7.57 6.87 5.48
CA ALA A 44 8.66 6.47 4.57
C ALA A 44 9.41 5.27 5.13
N LEU A 45 9.85 4.39 4.24
CA LEU A 45 10.74 3.30 4.56
C LEU A 45 12.18 3.71 4.27
N SER A 46 13.12 2.97 4.82
CA SER A 46 14.53 3.29 4.68
C SER A 46 15.32 2.05 4.25
N GLY A 47 16.65 2.20 4.13
CA GLY A 47 17.51 1.11 3.71
C GLY A 47 17.19 0.65 2.30
N ASP A 48 17.05 -0.66 2.13
CA ASP A 48 16.78 -1.25 0.83
C ASP A 48 15.44 -0.81 0.24
N LEU A 49 14.54 -0.32 1.10
CA LEU A 49 13.20 0.11 0.68
C LEU A 49 13.06 1.62 0.64
N ALA A 50 14.18 2.35 0.60
CA ALA A 50 14.13 3.80 0.45
C ALA A 50 13.38 4.15 -0.83
N GLY A 51 12.50 5.15 -0.75
CA GLY A 51 11.64 5.53 -1.87
C GLY A 51 10.26 4.91 -1.81
N PHE A 52 10.07 3.94 -0.93
CA PHE A 52 8.76 3.32 -0.70
C PHE A 52 8.18 3.81 0.62
N TYR A 53 6.89 3.56 0.78
CA TYR A 53 6.14 3.95 1.96
C TYR A 53 5.31 2.78 2.45
N LYS A 54 4.88 2.84 3.70
CA LYS A 54 4.00 1.80 4.23
C LYS A 54 2.71 2.40 4.76
N LEU A 55 1.64 1.64 4.62
CA LEU A 55 0.35 1.93 5.23
C LEU A 55 0.00 0.79 6.16
N ARG A 56 -0.34 1.11 7.39
CA ARG A 56 -0.76 0.11 8.37
C ARG A 56 -2.26 -0.06 8.32
N VAL A 57 -2.70 -1.30 8.17
CA VAL A 57 -4.13 -1.64 8.21
C VAL A 57 -4.27 -2.84 9.15
N GLY A 58 -4.49 -2.56 10.43
CA GLY A 58 -4.49 -3.60 11.45
C GLY A 58 -3.13 -4.30 11.49
N ASP A 59 -3.15 -5.63 11.35
CA ASP A 59 -1.93 -6.43 11.34
C ASP A 59 -1.30 -6.52 9.95
N PHE A 60 -1.89 -5.87 8.96
CA PHE A 60 -1.37 -5.90 7.59
C PHE A 60 -0.61 -4.62 7.27
N ARG A 61 0.28 -4.76 6.30
CA ARG A 61 1.06 -3.62 5.80
C ARG A 61 0.92 -3.58 4.29
N VAL A 62 0.80 -2.37 3.77
CA VAL A 62 0.74 -2.10 2.34
C VAL A 62 2.00 -1.33 1.99
N ILE A 63 2.81 -1.87 1.11
CA ILE A 63 4.03 -1.19 0.65
C ILE A 63 3.71 -0.55 -0.68
N TYR A 64 3.93 0.76 -0.77
CA TYR A 64 3.54 1.49 -1.96
C TYR A 64 4.57 2.56 -2.32
N GLU A 65 4.43 3.04 -3.52
CA GLU A 65 5.26 4.08 -4.10
C GLU A 65 4.33 5.17 -4.62
N MET A 66 4.78 6.42 -4.59
CA MET A 66 4.00 7.53 -5.14
C MET A 66 4.62 7.97 -6.45
N LEU A 67 3.86 7.85 -7.53
CA LEU A 67 4.27 8.32 -8.84
C LEU A 67 3.65 9.70 -9.05
N ASP A 68 4.39 10.72 -8.65
CA ASP A 68 3.84 12.08 -8.59
C ASP A 68 3.41 12.62 -9.94
N ALA A 69 4.19 12.38 -10.97
CA ALA A 69 3.85 12.88 -12.30
C ALA A 69 2.55 12.31 -12.81
N GLU A 70 2.27 11.03 -12.51
CA GLU A 70 1.07 10.36 -12.95
C GLU A 70 -0.08 10.47 -11.96
N GLN A 71 0.20 10.97 -10.76
CA GLN A 71 -0.76 11.02 -9.66
C GLN A 71 -1.28 9.62 -9.33
N ILE A 72 -0.36 8.67 -9.24
CA ILE A 72 -0.68 7.28 -8.94
C ILE A 72 -0.03 6.85 -7.63
N LEU A 73 -0.81 6.21 -6.77
CA LEU A 73 -0.32 5.50 -5.61
C LEU A 73 -0.20 4.02 -6.03
N LEU A 74 1.02 3.56 -6.21
CA LEU A 74 1.28 2.23 -6.78
C LEU A 74 1.60 1.25 -5.66
N VAL A 75 0.72 0.26 -5.48
CA VAL A 75 0.87 -0.74 -4.42
C VAL A 75 1.75 -1.88 -4.93
N HIS A 76 2.85 -2.12 -4.22
CA HIS A 76 3.82 -3.16 -4.58
C HIS A 76 3.56 -4.48 -3.86
N ALA A 77 3.17 -4.43 -2.59
CA ALA A 77 3.00 -5.65 -1.80
C ALA A 77 2.01 -5.41 -0.67
N ILE A 78 1.29 -6.46 -0.31
CA ILE A 78 0.35 -6.45 0.81
C ILE A 78 0.60 -7.73 1.59
N GLY A 79 0.79 -7.62 2.90
CA GLY A 79 1.04 -8.80 3.70
C GLY A 79 0.99 -8.53 5.19
N HIS A 80 1.04 -9.61 5.95
CA HIS A 80 1.03 -9.53 7.40
C HIS A 80 2.32 -8.85 7.86
N ARG A 81 2.24 -8.06 8.93
CA ARG A 81 3.37 -7.28 9.45
C ARG A 81 4.59 -8.13 9.76
N ARG A 82 4.40 -9.42 10.06
CA ARG A 82 5.50 -10.32 10.40
C ARG A 82 6.22 -10.86 9.18
N GLU A 83 5.61 -10.78 8.00
CA GLU A 83 6.12 -11.44 6.81
C GLU A 83 6.47 -10.48 5.68
N ILE A 84 5.83 -9.32 5.66
CA ILE A 84 5.93 -8.43 4.51
C ILE A 84 7.38 -8.04 4.16
N TYR A 85 8.22 -7.87 5.17
CA TYR A 85 9.60 -7.45 4.95
C TYR A 85 10.54 -8.61 4.67
N ARG A 86 10.07 -9.84 4.77
CA ARG A 86 10.86 -11.04 4.46
C ARG A 86 10.73 -11.47 3.01
N ARG A 87 9.87 -10.83 2.26
CA ARG A 87 9.47 -11.27 0.92
C ARG A 87 10.28 -10.61 -0.20
N ARG A 88 11.34 -9.98 0.13
CA ARG A 88 12.17 -9.30 -0.87
C ARG A 88 13.09 -10.26 -1.60
#